data_f094d9b5b03df2b22faa75ff71b941a0
#
_entry.id   f094d9b5b03df2b22faa75ff71b941a0
#
_cell.length_a   1.000
_cell.length_b   1.000
_cell.length_c   1.000
_cell.angle_alpha   90.00
_cell.angle_beta   90.00
_cell.angle_gamma   90.00
#
_symmetry.space_group_name_H-M   'P 1'
#
loop_
_entity.id
_entity.type
_entity.pdbx_description
1 polymer ?
#
loop_
_entity_poly.entity_id
_entity_poly.type
_entity_poly.pdbx_seq_one_letter_code
_entity_poly.pdbx_strand_id
1 'polypeptide(L)'
;MGKWAKNYSINPLKVLSGNFKKIFGLRPSFNASQSKAANITGFKKEYFKSYHTARPQIKSLIKEFYRKNPESLIDQIKYRFRNYNQFMPYSLCWHLMIKENSAIIKGVNELKEVKQTKNFNPGQIISILEKLDATKEVKYLNIQDLNYASKDVFTIFDKWMRKKLQG
;
A
#
# COMPACT_ATOMS: atom_id res chain seq x y z
N MET A 1 -0.39 5.31 -7.90
CA MET A 1 1.03 5.03 -8.20
C MET A 1 1.41 3.63 -7.75
N GLY A 2 2.07 2.89 -8.61
CA GLY A 2 2.45 1.51 -8.35
C GLY A 2 3.28 0.94 -9.51
N LYS A 3 3.54 -0.33 -9.45
CA LYS A 3 4.26 -1.07 -10.50
C LYS A 3 3.67 -2.47 -10.66
N TRP A 4 3.83 -3.05 -11.85
CA TRP A 4 3.51 -4.45 -12.07
C TRP A 4 4.48 -5.35 -11.30
N ALA A 5 3.96 -6.39 -10.71
CA ALA A 5 4.72 -7.42 -10.00
C ALA A 5 4.12 -8.79 -10.30
N LYS A 6 4.96 -9.83 -10.36
CA LYS A 6 4.49 -11.20 -10.51
C LYS A 6 3.53 -11.57 -9.39
N ASN A 7 2.50 -12.33 -9.69
CA ASN A 7 1.54 -12.79 -8.71
C ASN A 7 2.25 -13.54 -7.58
N TYR A 8 1.76 -13.31 -6.37
CA TYR A 8 2.32 -13.92 -5.18
C TYR A 8 1.93 -15.40 -5.16
N SER A 9 2.87 -16.26 -5.50
CA SER A 9 2.72 -17.71 -5.31
C SER A 9 3.23 -18.07 -3.90
N ILE A 10 2.48 -18.88 -3.19
CA ILE A 10 2.95 -19.50 -1.93
C ILE A 10 4.00 -20.53 -2.34
N ASN A 11 5.26 -20.24 -2.07
CA ASN A 11 6.32 -21.23 -2.26
C ASN A 11 6.16 -22.32 -1.17
N PRO A 12 5.87 -23.59 -1.55
CA PRO A 12 5.70 -24.68 -0.59
C PRO A 12 6.90 -24.85 0.35
N LEU A 13 8.11 -24.57 -0.14
CA LEU A 13 9.33 -24.65 0.69
C LEU A 13 9.40 -23.57 1.77
N LYS A 14 8.76 -22.41 1.58
CA LYS A 14 8.60 -21.39 2.65
C LYS A 14 7.57 -21.79 3.69
N VAL A 15 6.66 -22.69 3.34
CA VAL A 15 5.74 -23.31 4.31
C VAL A 15 6.51 -24.16 5.31
N LEU A 16 7.44 -24.97 4.81
CA LEU A 16 8.25 -25.88 5.61
C LEU A 16 9.29 -25.16 6.45
N SER A 17 9.70 -23.94 6.10
CA SER A 17 10.75 -23.17 6.80
C SER A 17 10.25 -22.37 8.01
N GLY A 18 9.13 -22.71 8.62
CA GLY A 18 8.68 -22.13 9.91
C GLY A 18 7.93 -20.80 9.81
N ASN A 19 7.63 -20.28 8.62
CA ASN A 19 6.77 -19.11 8.44
C ASN A 19 5.26 -19.45 8.55
N PHE A 20 4.92 -20.45 9.35
CA PHE A 20 3.54 -20.91 9.60
C PHE A 20 2.58 -19.76 9.94
N LYS A 21 2.99 -18.79 10.74
CA LYS A 21 2.16 -17.64 11.12
C LYS A 21 1.72 -16.77 9.93
N LYS A 22 2.52 -16.69 8.86
CA LYS A 22 2.17 -15.95 7.65
C LYS A 22 1.28 -16.74 6.70
N ILE A 23 1.31 -18.06 6.77
CA ILE A 23 0.66 -18.97 5.85
C ILE A 23 -0.72 -19.40 6.36
N PHE A 24 -0.83 -19.68 7.65
CA PHE A 24 -2.08 -20.12 8.27
C PHE A 24 -2.98 -18.97 8.75
N GLY A 25 -2.90 -17.81 8.13
CA GLY A 25 -3.96 -16.81 8.24
C GLY A 25 -3.82 -15.80 9.37
N LEU A 26 -2.72 -15.84 10.13
CA LEU A 26 -2.59 -14.94 11.27
C LEU A 26 -2.15 -13.51 10.88
N ARG A 27 -1.45 -13.33 9.74
CA ARG A 27 -1.19 -12.01 9.14
C ARG A 27 -0.89 -12.15 7.64
N PRO A 28 -1.84 -11.88 6.75
CA PRO A 28 -1.56 -11.85 5.32
C PRO A 28 -0.54 -10.76 5.02
N SER A 29 0.43 -11.09 4.17
CA SER A 29 1.34 -10.05 3.68
C SER A 29 0.55 -9.05 2.84
N PHE A 30 0.96 -7.79 2.90
CA PHE A 30 0.39 -6.72 2.08
C PHE A 30 0.39 -7.08 0.57
N ASN A 31 1.49 -7.67 0.09
CA ASN A 31 1.61 -8.11 -1.30
C ASN A 31 0.67 -9.26 -1.65
N ALA A 32 0.52 -10.24 -0.77
CA ALA A 32 -0.39 -11.36 -1.00
C ALA A 32 -1.84 -10.91 -1.11
N SER A 33 -2.27 -9.97 -0.25
CA SER A 33 -3.63 -9.41 -0.31
C SER A 33 -3.89 -8.61 -1.58
N GLN A 34 -2.88 -7.91 -2.13
CA GLN A 34 -2.98 -7.21 -3.41
C GLN A 34 -3.04 -8.20 -4.59
N SER A 35 -2.15 -9.19 -4.61
CA SER A 35 -2.14 -10.25 -5.62
C SER A 35 -3.48 -11.02 -5.64
N LYS A 36 -4.08 -11.27 -4.47
CA LYS A 36 -5.39 -11.92 -4.37
C LYS A 36 -6.50 -11.06 -5.00
N ALA A 37 -6.48 -9.74 -4.76
CA ALA A 37 -7.41 -8.80 -5.39
C ALA A 37 -7.28 -8.84 -6.93
N ALA A 38 -6.03 -8.89 -7.44
CA ALA A 38 -5.75 -9.02 -8.86
C ALA A 38 -6.31 -10.32 -9.44
N ASN A 39 -6.06 -11.44 -8.78
CA ASN A 39 -6.55 -12.76 -9.22
C ASN A 39 -8.07 -12.81 -9.35
N ILE A 40 -8.81 -12.20 -8.40
CA ILE A 40 -10.26 -12.13 -8.41
C ILE A 40 -10.77 -11.31 -9.62
N THR A 41 -10.04 -10.28 -10.03
CA THR A 41 -10.40 -9.44 -11.18
C THR A 41 -9.91 -9.98 -12.52
N GLY A 42 -9.20 -11.13 -12.52
CA GLY A 42 -8.74 -11.81 -13.74
C GLY A 42 -7.26 -11.68 -14.06
N PHE A 43 -6.50 -10.91 -13.29
CA PHE A 43 -5.03 -10.78 -13.48
C PHE A 43 -4.31 -11.96 -12.83
N LYS A 44 -4.07 -13.04 -13.60
CA LYS A 44 -3.54 -14.31 -13.07
C LYS A 44 -2.01 -14.38 -12.99
N LYS A 45 -1.30 -13.65 -13.86
CA LYS A 45 0.17 -13.73 -13.98
C LYS A 45 0.86 -12.68 -13.12
N GLU A 46 0.30 -11.49 -13.06
CA GLU A 46 0.90 -10.35 -12.39
C GLU A 46 -0.18 -9.46 -11.76
N TYR A 47 0.20 -8.59 -10.86
CA TYR A 47 -0.67 -7.64 -10.21
C TYR A 47 -0.05 -6.25 -10.17
N PHE A 48 -0.90 -5.23 -10.18
CA PHE A 48 -0.47 -3.85 -9.98
C PHE A 48 -0.21 -3.60 -8.49
N LYS A 49 1.07 -3.57 -8.14
CA LYS A 49 1.52 -3.35 -6.77
C LYS A 49 1.44 -1.88 -6.42
N SER A 50 0.60 -1.55 -5.45
CA SER A 50 0.55 -0.20 -4.89
C SER A 50 1.59 0.04 -3.80
N TYR A 51 1.98 1.30 -3.67
CA TYR A 51 2.72 1.81 -2.52
C TYR A 51 1.77 2.38 -1.47
N HIS A 52 2.30 2.77 -0.31
CA HIS A 52 1.56 3.54 0.68
C HIS A 52 1.42 5.00 0.20
N THR A 53 0.33 5.30 -0.47
CA THR A 53 0.05 6.60 -1.09
C THR A 53 -1.44 6.90 -1.03
N ALA A 54 -1.86 8.07 -1.47
CA ALA A 54 -3.25 8.39 -1.74
C ALA A 54 -3.86 7.31 -2.65
N ARG A 55 -5.06 6.85 -2.32
CA ARG A 55 -5.71 5.68 -2.94
C ARG A 55 -7.10 6.07 -3.46
N PRO A 56 -7.17 6.80 -4.59
CA PRO A 56 -8.44 7.11 -5.19
C PRO A 56 -9.17 5.83 -5.55
N GLN A 57 -10.48 5.80 -5.33
CA GLN A 57 -11.33 4.66 -5.61
C GLN A 57 -12.61 5.14 -6.29
N ILE A 58 -13.08 4.38 -7.27
CA ILE A 58 -14.36 4.60 -7.92
C ILE A 58 -15.41 3.76 -7.19
N LYS A 59 -16.26 4.40 -6.39
CA LYS A 59 -17.27 3.74 -5.56
C LYS A 59 -18.22 2.85 -6.38
N SER A 60 -18.62 3.30 -7.56
CA SER A 60 -19.52 2.55 -8.46
C SER A 60 -18.93 1.20 -8.88
N LEU A 61 -17.63 1.13 -9.20
CA LEU A 61 -16.96 -0.11 -9.57
C LEU A 61 -16.96 -1.13 -8.41
N ILE A 62 -16.66 -0.68 -7.20
CA ILE A 62 -16.66 -1.53 -6.02
C ILE A 62 -18.08 -2.04 -5.73
N LYS A 63 -19.08 -1.15 -5.81
CA LYS A 63 -20.49 -1.50 -5.59
C LYS A 63 -20.96 -2.54 -6.61
N GLU A 64 -20.65 -2.32 -7.88
CA GLU A 64 -21.03 -3.24 -8.96
C GLU A 64 -20.32 -4.60 -8.83
N PHE A 65 -19.05 -4.60 -8.46
CA PHE A 65 -18.32 -5.84 -8.20
C PHE A 65 -19.00 -6.67 -7.11
N TYR A 66 -19.32 -6.08 -5.95
CA TYR A 66 -19.96 -6.81 -4.86
C TYR A 66 -21.42 -7.19 -5.16
N ARG A 67 -22.11 -6.42 -5.98
CA ARG A 67 -23.45 -6.79 -6.47
C ARG A 67 -23.42 -8.08 -7.30
N LYS A 68 -22.36 -8.23 -8.12
CA LYS A 68 -22.14 -9.44 -8.95
C LYS A 68 -21.51 -10.60 -8.19
N ASN A 69 -20.82 -10.34 -7.10
CA ASN A 69 -20.05 -11.31 -6.32
C ASN A 69 -20.33 -11.14 -4.82
N PRO A 70 -21.56 -11.37 -4.35
CA PRO A 70 -21.95 -11.12 -2.95
C PRO A 70 -21.16 -12.00 -1.96
N GLU A 71 -20.78 -13.21 -2.34
CA GLU A 71 -19.94 -14.09 -1.55
C GLU A 71 -18.56 -13.48 -1.24
N SER A 72 -18.02 -12.69 -2.17
CA SER A 72 -16.75 -11.99 -1.97
C SER A 72 -16.86 -10.94 -0.86
N LEU A 73 -18.01 -10.28 -0.72
CA LEU A 73 -18.25 -9.35 0.38
C LEU A 73 -18.31 -10.08 1.72
N ILE A 74 -19.08 -11.17 1.77
CA ILE A 74 -19.22 -12.03 2.97
C ILE A 74 -17.84 -12.52 3.41
N ASP A 75 -17.02 -12.98 2.46
CA ASP A 75 -15.66 -13.43 2.73
C ASP A 75 -14.74 -12.32 3.26
N GLN A 76 -15.01 -11.05 2.94
CA GLN A 76 -14.25 -9.94 3.49
C GLN A 76 -14.63 -9.58 4.93
N ILE A 77 -15.92 -9.67 5.28
CA ILE A 77 -16.43 -9.16 6.56
C ILE A 77 -16.58 -10.25 7.64
N LYS A 78 -16.53 -11.53 7.30
CA LYS A 78 -16.71 -12.64 8.27
C LYS A 78 -15.58 -12.77 9.31
N TYR A 79 -14.42 -12.15 9.07
CA TYR A 79 -13.28 -12.24 9.98
C TYR A 79 -13.22 -11.04 10.91
N ARG A 80 -13.13 -11.29 12.22
CA ARG A 80 -12.94 -10.24 13.23
C ARG A 80 -11.63 -9.48 13.06
N PHE A 81 -10.58 -10.18 12.63
CA PHE A 81 -9.25 -9.63 12.40
C PHE A 81 -8.80 -9.90 10.97
N ARG A 82 -7.79 -9.16 10.52
CA ARG A 82 -7.18 -9.36 9.21
C ARG A 82 -6.78 -10.81 8.98
N ASN A 83 -7.33 -11.43 7.95
CA ASN A 83 -7.14 -12.83 7.62
C ASN A 83 -6.46 -13.01 6.26
N TYR A 84 -5.77 -14.14 6.09
CA TYR A 84 -5.11 -14.47 4.81
C TYR A 84 -6.09 -14.61 3.65
N ASN A 85 -7.31 -15.00 3.92
CA ASN A 85 -8.34 -15.15 2.90
C ASN A 85 -8.93 -13.83 2.40
N GLN A 86 -8.68 -12.73 3.11
CA GLN A 86 -9.10 -11.42 2.68
C GLN A 86 -8.16 -10.85 1.60
N PHE A 87 -8.73 -10.12 0.66
CA PHE A 87 -7.99 -9.30 -0.28
C PHE A 87 -8.00 -7.83 0.13
N MET A 88 -7.23 -7.01 -0.56
CA MET A 88 -7.16 -5.58 -0.30
C MET A 88 -8.21 -4.83 -1.15
N PRO A 89 -9.27 -4.23 -0.55
CA PRO A 89 -10.37 -3.62 -1.32
C PRO A 89 -9.93 -2.52 -2.29
N TYR A 90 -9.01 -1.66 -1.91
CA TYR A 90 -8.51 -0.63 -2.83
C TYR A 90 -7.71 -1.22 -3.99
N SER A 91 -7.00 -2.33 -3.77
CA SER A 91 -6.30 -3.05 -4.84
C SER A 91 -7.30 -3.70 -5.80
N LEU A 92 -8.42 -4.22 -5.28
CA LEU A 92 -9.53 -4.68 -6.11
C LEU A 92 -10.03 -3.55 -7.01
N CYS A 93 -10.33 -2.38 -6.43
CA CYS A 93 -10.79 -1.22 -7.20
C CYS A 93 -9.82 -0.83 -8.30
N TRP A 94 -8.54 -0.78 -8.02
CA TRP A 94 -7.52 -0.42 -9.00
C TRP A 94 -7.41 -1.42 -10.14
N HIS A 95 -7.48 -2.72 -9.85
CA HIS A 95 -7.49 -3.74 -10.90
C HIS A 95 -8.77 -3.67 -11.75
N LEU A 96 -9.91 -3.36 -11.15
CA LEU A 96 -11.14 -3.10 -11.91
C LEU A 96 -10.99 -1.86 -12.81
N MET A 97 -10.45 -0.76 -12.27
CA MET A 97 -10.18 0.46 -13.05
C MET A 97 -9.24 0.20 -14.23
N ILE A 98 -8.18 -0.59 -14.02
CA ILE A 98 -7.24 -0.98 -15.07
C ILE A 98 -7.95 -1.83 -16.13
N LYS A 99 -8.73 -2.81 -15.71
CA LYS A 99 -9.48 -3.70 -16.58
C LYS A 99 -10.47 -2.96 -17.48
N GLU A 100 -11.10 -1.91 -16.93
CA GLU A 100 -12.07 -1.07 -17.65
C GLU A 100 -11.44 0.14 -18.36
N ASN A 101 -10.11 0.21 -18.43
CA ASN A 101 -9.36 1.33 -19.01
C ASN A 101 -9.75 2.71 -18.42
N SER A 102 -10.24 2.73 -17.18
CA SER A 102 -10.63 3.94 -16.45
C SER A 102 -9.51 4.48 -15.55
N ALA A 103 -8.30 3.93 -15.63
CA ALA A 103 -7.13 4.37 -14.88
C ALA A 103 -5.97 4.73 -15.80
N ILE A 104 -5.29 5.83 -15.47
CA ILE A 104 -4.02 6.20 -16.08
C ILE A 104 -2.90 5.75 -15.13
N ILE A 105 -2.05 4.83 -15.59
CA ILE A 105 -0.89 4.37 -14.83
C ILE A 105 0.26 5.34 -15.09
N LYS A 106 0.63 6.10 -14.06
CA LYS A 106 1.80 7.00 -14.10
C LYS A 106 2.98 6.40 -13.33
N GLY A 107 4.18 6.82 -13.68
CA GLY A 107 5.41 6.48 -12.95
C GLY A 107 5.40 6.96 -11.49
N VAL A 108 6.38 6.52 -10.73
CA VAL A 108 6.44 6.65 -9.25
C VAL A 108 7.11 7.95 -8.79
N ASN A 109 7.55 8.81 -9.71
CA ASN A 109 8.37 10.00 -9.40
C ASN A 109 7.66 11.03 -8.51
N GLU A 110 6.31 11.04 -8.53
CA GLU A 110 5.50 11.96 -7.74
C GLU A 110 5.30 11.50 -6.27
N LEU A 111 5.75 10.30 -5.92
CA LEU A 111 5.61 9.75 -4.56
C LEU A 111 6.98 9.58 -3.92
N LYS A 112 7.14 10.13 -2.71
CA LYS A 112 8.25 9.79 -1.83
C LYS A 112 7.74 9.03 -0.60
N GLU A 113 8.39 7.93 -0.29
CA GLU A 113 8.11 7.13 0.90
C GLU A 113 9.35 7.16 1.80
N VAL A 114 9.14 7.61 3.04
CA VAL A 114 10.16 7.61 4.11
C VAL A 114 9.77 6.54 5.10
N LYS A 115 10.61 5.52 5.24
CA LYS A 115 10.38 4.36 6.11
C LYS A 115 11.37 4.33 7.27
N GLN A 116 10.96 3.64 8.34
CA GLN A 116 11.83 3.37 9.50
C GLN A 116 12.36 4.64 10.18
N THR A 117 11.53 5.67 10.27
CA THR A 117 11.89 6.95 10.90
C THR A 117 12.39 6.79 12.35
N LYS A 118 11.99 5.71 13.02
CA LYS A 118 12.49 5.33 14.35
C LYS A 118 14.01 5.11 14.42
N ASN A 119 14.64 4.82 13.27
CA ASN A 119 16.08 4.56 13.18
C ASN A 119 16.87 5.81 12.74
N PHE A 120 16.20 6.94 12.49
CA PHE A 120 16.88 8.14 12.02
C PHE A 120 17.43 8.98 13.17
N ASN A 121 18.57 9.60 12.91
CA ASN A 121 19.06 10.71 13.71
C ASN A 121 18.61 12.07 13.11
N PRO A 122 18.77 13.18 13.85
CA PRO A 122 18.40 14.52 13.36
C PRO A 122 19.01 14.90 12.03
N GLY A 123 20.28 14.60 11.80
CA GLY A 123 20.97 14.93 10.54
C GLY A 123 20.40 14.19 9.33
N GLN A 124 20.04 12.93 9.51
CA GLN A 124 19.43 12.12 8.45
C GLN A 124 18.06 12.65 8.04
N ILE A 125 17.20 13.02 9.00
CA ILE A 125 15.89 13.57 8.66
C ILE A 125 16.00 14.93 7.99
N ILE A 126 16.90 15.82 8.44
CA ILE A 126 17.16 17.10 7.80
C ILE A 126 17.55 16.88 6.33
N SER A 127 18.53 16.03 6.04
CA SER A 127 18.99 15.75 4.67
C SER A 127 17.85 15.21 3.78
N ILE A 128 16.95 14.38 4.34
CA ILE A 128 15.78 13.88 3.60
C ILE A 128 14.81 15.03 3.28
N LEU A 129 14.52 15.91 4.23
CA LEU A 129 13.59 17.01 4.06
C LEU A 129 14.13 18.06 3.06
N GLU A 130 15.42 18.36 3.10
CA GLU A 130 16.09 19.22 2.12
C GLU A 130 15.98 18.66 0.70
N LYS A 131 16.21 17.35 0.51
CA LYS A 131 16.01 16.69 -0.78
C LYS A 131 14.56 16.74 -1.24
N LEU A 132 13.60 16.62 -0.33
CA LEU A 132 12.18 16.76 -0.65
C LEU A 132 11.85 18.18 -1.09
N ASP A 133 12.42 19.19 -0.44
CA ASP A 133 12.23 20.60 -0.79
C ASP A 133 12.81 20.94 -2.16
N ALA A 134 13.92 20.31 -2.52
CA ALA A 134 14.57 20.48 -3.83
C ALA A 134 13.83 19.74 -4.97
N THR A 135 12.93 18.80 -4.66
CA THR A 135 12.28 17.95 -5.66
C THR A 135 10.86 18.44 -5.95
N LYS A 136 10.68 19.20 -7.03
CA LYS A 136 9.37 19.77 -7.43
C LYS A 136 8.33 18.73 -7.85
N GLU A 137 8.76 17.55 -8.29
CA GLU A 137 7.88 16.50 -8.79
C GLU A 137 7.14 15.73 -7.70
N VAL A 138 7.59 15.83 -6.44
CA VAL A 138 6.97 15.09 -5.33
C VAL A 138 5.67 15.77 -4.92
N LYS A 139 4.55 15.10 -5.20
CA LYS A 139 3.18 15.53 -4.82
C LYS A 139 2.64 14.80 -3.60
N TYR A 140 3.20 13.63 -3.30
CA TYR A 140 2.74 12.77 -2.22
C TYR A 140 3.91 12.33 -1.36
N LEU A 141 3.80 12.56 -0.07
CA LEU A 141 4.75 12.11 0.93
C LEU A 141 4.07 11.14 1.88
N ASN A 142 4.63 9.95 2.02
CA ASN A 142 4.22 8.99 3.03
C ASN A 142 5.36 8.76 4.01
N ILE A 143 5.10 8.97 5.28
CA ILE A 143 6.07 8.76 6.35
C ILE A 143 5.55 7.66 7.26
N GLN A 144 6.36 6.64 7.45
CA GLN A 144 6.05 5.51 8.31
C GLN A 144 6.81 5.56 9.62
N ASP A 145 6.20 5.03 10.68
CA ASP A 145 6.80 4.87 12.00
C ASP A 145 7.20 6.19 12.70
N LEU A 146 6.63 7.32 12.29
CA LEU A 146 6.96 8.63 12.88
C LEU A 146 6.64 8.70 14.37
N ASN A 147 5.62 7.98 14.82
CA ASN A 147 5.25 7.85 16.23
C ASN A 147 6.28 7.09 17.08
N TYR A 148 7.22 6.39 16.44
CA TYR A 148 8.35 5.71 17.10
C TYR A 148 9.68 6.43 16.92
N ALA A 149 9.68 7.57 16.21
CA ALA A 149 10.87 8.39 16.05
C ALA A 149 11.28 9.07 17.37
N SER A 150 12.57 9.44 17.49
CA SER A 150 13.00 10.25 18.62
C SER A 150 12.25 11.59 18.64
N LYS A 151 12.17 12.21 19.82
CA LYS A 151 11.53 13.52 20.01
C LYS A 151 12.14 14.59 19.10
N ASP A 152 13.43 14.55 18.89
CA ASP A 152 14.15 15.53 18.05
C ASP A 152 13.79 15.34 16.58
N VAL A 153 13.78 14.09 16.08
CA VAL A 153 13.37 13.77 14.70
C VAL A 153 11.91 14.17 14.47
N PHE A 154 11.02 13.86 15.42
CA PHE A 154 9.62 14.26 15.33
C PHE A 154 9.47 15.79 15.29
N THR A 155 10.18 16.51 16.16
CA THR A 155 10.12 17.98 16.24
C THR A 155 10.60 18.64 14.95
N ILE A 156 11.70 18.15 14.36
CA ILE A 156 12.22 18.64 13.08
C ILE A 156 11.19 18.46 11.98
N PHE A 157 10.58 17.26 11.91
CA PHE A 157 9.57 16.95 10.91
C PHE A 157 8.30 17.79 11.10
N ASP A 158 7.79 17.94 12.32
CA ASP A 158 6.59 18.74 12.62
C ASP A 158 6.79 20.21 12.22
N LYS A 159 7.96 20.82 12.54
CA LYS A 159 8.30 22.17 12.10
C LYS A 159 8.31 22.31 10.58
N TRP A 160 8.90 21.33 9.89
CA TRP A 160 8.94 21.33 8.43
C TRP A 160 7.52 21.22 7.83
N MET A 161 6.68 20.33 8.35
CA MET A 161 5.29 20.16 7.90
C MET A 161 4.47 21.44 8.11
N ARG A 162 4.57 22.07 9.29
CA ARG A 162 3.86 23.34 9.56
C ARG A 162 4.25 24.43 8.58
N LYS A 163 5.55 24.57 8.27
CA LYS A 163 6.02 25.50 7.26
C LYS A 163 5.41 25.24 5.88
N LYS A 164 5.28 23.98 5.47
CA LYS A 164 4.68 23.61 4.18
C LYS A 164 3.17 23.82 4.08
N LEU A 165 2.47 23.74 5.20
CA LEU A 165 1.02 23.92 5.24
C LEU A 165 0.59 25.40 5.38
N GLN A 166 1.51 26.28 5.75
CA GLN A 166 1.28 27.72 5.92
C GLN A 166 1.66 28.57 4.68
N GLY A 167 2.35 28.00 3.72
CA GLY A 167 2.74 28.64 2.44
C GLY A 167 1.95 28.14 1.28
#